data_0bae079370185ac54a9c6035efb5df31
#
_entry.id   0bae079370185ac54a9c6035efb5df31
#
_cell.length_a   1.000
_cell.length_b   1.000
_cell.length_c   1.000
_cell.angle_alpha   90.00
_cell.angle_beta   90.00
_cell.angle_gamma   90.00
#
_symmetry.space_group_name_H-M   'P 1'
#
loop_
_entity.id
_entity.type
_entity.pdbx_description
1 polymer ?
#
loop_
_entity_poly.entity_id
_entity_poly.type
_entity_poly.pdbx_seq_one_letter_code
_entity_poly.pdbx_strand_id
1 'polypeptide(L)'
;MSIGLVGIKTGMTRVFDESGTSIPVTVINIDSNRVSQIKTIERDGYSAVQIAYGHQKESRLNKATLGHYKKSNISPAKGQVEFRVNELDNNISVGSDIKVDTFKAGEHVDISGKTLGKGFQG
;
A
#
# COMPACT_ATOMS: atom_id res chain seq x y z
N MET A 1 -0.63 7.15 14.30
CA MET A 1 -0.21 7.00 12.91
C MET A 1 -1.20 6.06 12.21
N SER A 2 -1.78 6.49 11.11
CA SER A 2 -2.73 5.68 10.35
C SER A 2 -2.01 4.75 9.37
N ILE A 3 -2.73 3.74 8.88
CA ILE A 3 -2.21 2.81 7.88
C ILE A 3 -2.07 3.52 6.54
N GLY A 4 -0.96 3.27 5.87
CA GLY A 4 -0.76 3.72 4.50
C GLY A 4 -1.27 2.73 3.48
N LEU A 5 -1.25 3.13 2.22
CA LEU A 5 -1.61 2.29 1.09
C LEU A 5 -0.50 2.30 0.06
N VAL A 6 -0.43 1.23 -0.73
CA VAL A 6 0.53 1.11 -1.83
C VAL A 6 -0.21 1.28 -3.15
N GLY A 7 0.28 2.17 -3.98
CA GLY A 7 -0.34 2.43 -5.27
C GLY A 7 0.68 2.51 -6.40
N ILE A 8 0.18 2.57 -7.61
CA ILE A 8 0.98 2.68 -8.82
C ILE A 8 0.67 4.02 -9.49
N LYS A 9 1.71 4.81 -9.76
CA LYS A 9 1.56 6.05 -10.51
C LYS A 9 1.15 5.70 -11.94
N THR A 10 -0.06 6.10 -12.35
CA THR A 10 -0.56 5.85 -13.70
C THR A 10 -0.28 6.99 -14.64
N GLY A 11 -0.12 8.20 -14.13
CA GLY A 11 0.20 9.35 -14.95
C GLY A 11 -0.11 10.66 -14.25
N MET A 12 0.01 11.72 -14.98
CA MET A 12 -0.30 13.07 -14.51
C MET A 12 -1.34 13.70 -15.42
N THR A 13 -2.22 14.49 -14.84
CA THR A 13 -3.23 15.22 -15.57
C THR A 13 -3.53 16.52 -14.82
N ARG A 14 -4.58 17.20 -15.18
CA ARG A 14 -5.06 18.36 -14.44
C ARG A 14 -6.55 18.24 -14.22
N VAL A 15 -6.99 18.79 -13.11
CA VAL A 15 -8.41 18.89 -12.80
C VAL A 15 -8.74 20.37 -12.61
N PHE A 16 -10.01 20.72 -12.82
CA PHE A 16 -10.49 22.07 -12.63
C PHE A 16 -11.35 22.12 -11.37
N ASP A 17 -11.12 23.12 -10.53
CA ASP A 17 -11.97 23.34 -9.37
C ASP A 17 -13.27 24.06 -9.78
N GLU A 18 -14.13 24.34 -8.81
CA GLU A 18 -15.41 25.01 -9.06
C GLU A 18 -15.24 26.42 -9.61
N SER A 19 -14.11 27.07 -9.31
CA SER A 19 -13.81 28.43 -9.81
C SER A 19 -13.11 28.40 -11.17
N GLY A 20 -12.88 27.23 -11.76
CA GLY A 20 -12.25 27.07 -13.05
C GLY A 20 -10.72 27.06 -13.02
N THR A 21 -10.09 27.06 -11.83
CA THR A 21 -8.64 27.01 -11.70
C THR A 21 -8.12 25.64 -12.07
N SER A 22 -7.10 25.60 -12.93
CA SER A 22 -6.44 24.35 -13.32
C SER A 22 -5.47 23.89 -12.24
N ILE A 23 -5.66 22.67 -11.74
CA ILE A 23 -4.82 22.08 -10.70
C ILE A 23 -4.10 20.87 -11.28
N PRO A 24 -2.75 20.88 -11.34
CA PRO A 24 -2.02 19.70 -11.78
C PRO A 24 -2.09 18.60 -10.74
N VAL A 25 -2.35 17.38 -11.17
CA VAL A 25 -2.50 16.25 -10.28
C VAL A 25 -1.72 15.04 -10.81
N THR A 26 -1.30 14.19 -9.89
CA THR A 26 -0.75 12.88 -10.22
C THR A 26 -1.81 11.84 -9.86
N VAL A 27 -2.09 10.95 -10.80
CA VAL A 27 -3.06 9.88 -10.59
C VAL A 27 -2.34 8.64 -10.11
N ILE A 28 -2.73 8.16 -8.94
CA ILE A 28 -2.18 6.95 -8.33
C ILE A 28 -3.32 5.93 -8.22
N ASN A 29 -3.13 4.78 -8.86
CA ASN A 29 -4.10 3.69 -8.78
C ASN A 29 -3.77 2.81 -7.58
N ILE A 30 -4.70 2.71 -6.64
CA ILE A 30 -4.57 1.86 -5.47
C ILE A 30 -5.49 0.67 -5.65
N ASP A 31 -4.89 -0.49 -5.86
CA ASP A 31 -5.64 -1.70 -6.16
C ASP A 31 -5.07 -2.87 -5.36
N SER A 32 -5.97 -3.74 -4.90
CA SER A 32 -5.59 -5.01 -4.28
C SER A 32 -4.65 -4.89 -3.09
N ASN A 33 -4.83 -3.87 -2.24
CA ASN A 33 -4.11 -3.77 -0.97
C ASN A 33 -4.80 -4.69 0.05
N ARG A 34 -4.06 -5.63 0.59
CA ARG A 34 -4.57 -6.64 1.52
C ARG A 34 -3.67 -6.72 2.74
N VAL A 35 -4.25 -6.99 3.90
CA VAL A 35 -3.48 -7.20 5.12
C VAL A 35 -2.90 -8.60 5.12
N SER A 36 -1.58 -8.73 5.05
CA SER A 36 -0.91 -10.03 5.06
C SER A 36 -0.46 -10.45 6.45
N GLN A 37 -0.17 -9.49 7.32
CA GLN A 37 0.24 -9.79 8.69
C GLN A 37 0.03 -8.57 9.57
N ILE A 38 -0.34 -8.82 10.82
CA ILE A 38 -0.42 -7.80 11.86
C ILE A 38 0.67 -8.10 12.88
N LYS A 39 1.54 -7.12 13.12
CA LYS A 39 2.63 -7.22 14.07
C LYS A 39 2.24 -6.58 15.38
N THR A 40 2.47 -7.27 16.49
CA THR A 40 2.14 -6.79 17.82
C THR A 40 3.40 -6.65 18.67
N ILE A 41 3.36 -5.80 19.69
CA ILE A 41 4.47 -5.60 20.61
C ILE A 41 4.84 -6.89 21.33
N GLU A 42 3.85 -7.66 21.74
CA GLU A 42 4.04 -8.92 22.47
C GLU A 42 4.76 -9.98 21.64
N ARG A 43 4.46 -10.04 20.35
CA ARG A 43 4.96 -11.09 19.45
C ARG A 43 6.19 -10.65 18.67
N ASP A 44 6.17 -9.41 18.17
CA ASP A 44 7.18 -8.90 17.21
C ASP A 44 8.02 -7.75 17.78
N GLY A 45 7.65 -7.22 18.95
CA GLY A 45 8.35 -6.13 19.59
C GLY A 45 7.95 -4.74 19.09
N TYR A 46 7.03 -4.65 18.13
CA TYR A 46 6.50 -3.39 17.62
C TYR A 46 5.13 -3.60 16.99
N SER A 47 4.36 -2.53 16.89
CA SER A 47 3.04 -2.57 16.28
C SER A 47 3.11 -2.09 14.82
N ALA A 48 2.67 -2.93 13.90
CA ALA A 48 2.68 -2.61 12.48
C ALA A 48 1.64 -3.46 11.74
N VAL A 49 1.25 -2.99 10.56
CA VAL A 49 0.38 -3.74 9.65
C VAL A 49 1.14 -3.96 8.37
N GLN A 50 1.29 -5.21 7.96
CA GLN A 50 1.93 -5.56 6.70
C GLN A 50 0.88 -5.63 5.60
N ILE A 51 1.06 -4.83 4.56
CA ILE A 51 0.15 -4.74 3.42
C ILE A 51 0.79 -5.44 2.23
N ALA A 52 0.07 -6.39 1.64
CA ALA A 52 0.43 -7.02 0.38
C ALA A 52 -0.28 -6.29 -0.76
N TYR A 53 0.41 -6.03 -1.84
CA TYR A 53 -0.15 -5.26 -2.95
C TYR A 53 0.07 -5.96 -4.28
N GLY A 54 -0.83 -5.67 -5.23
CA GLY A 54 -0.75 -6.19 -6.58
C GLY A 54 -1.06 -7.67 -6.69
N HIS A 55 -0.84 -8.21 -7.87
CA HIS A 55 -1.03 -9.63 -8.17
C HIS A 55 0.20 -10.19 -8.87
N GLN A 56 0.56 -11.41 -8.53
CA GLN A 56 1.67 -12.11 -9.13
C GLN A 56 1.27 -13.55 -9.38
N LYS A 57 1.83 -14.14 -10.44
CA LYS A 57 1.61 -15.56 -10.74
C LYS A 57 2.32 -16.41 -9.71
N GLU A 58 1.67 -17.48 -9.26
CA GLU A 58 2.25 -18.42 -8.30
C GLU A 58 3.59 -18.98 -8.77
N SER A 59 3.72 -19.23 -10.07
CA SER A 59 4.94 -19.78 -10.66
C SER A 59 6.17 -18.87 -10.55
N ARG A 60 5.96 -17.58 -10.30
CA ARG A 60 7.05 -16.60 -10.15
C ARG A 60 7.49 -16.42 -8.70
N LEU A 61 6.81 -17.06 -7.76
CA LEU A 61 7.12 -16.96 -6.35
C LEU A 61 7.74 -18.24 -5.84
N ASN A 62 8.66 -18.12 -4.89
CA ASN A 62 9.22 -19.29 -4.25
C ASN A 62 8.23 -19.88 -3.23
N LYS A 63 8.52 -21.10 -2.76
CA LYS A 63 7.63 -21.79 -1.83
C LYS A 63 7.47 -21.08 -0.49
N ALA A 64 8.51 -20.43 -0.01
CA ALA A 64 8.47 -19.69 1.26
C ALA A 64 7.49 -18.52 1.18
N THR A 65 7.55 -17.73 0.11
CA THR A 65 6.65 -16.60 -0.10
C THR A 65 5.22 -17.06 -0.32
N LEU A 66 5.01 -18.11 -1.12
CA LEU A 66 3.68 -18.68 -1.33
C LEU A 66 3.07 -19.18 -0.03
N GLY A 67 3.87 -19.83 0.83
CA GLY A 67 3.41 -20.28 2.13
C GLY A 67 2.97 -19.14 3.05
N HIS A 68 3.70 -18.04 3.02
CA HIS A 68 3.33 -16.84 3.77
C HIS A 68 1.96 -16.30 3.35
N TYR A 69 1.72 -16.21 2.03
CA TYR A 69 0.41 -15.73 1.52
C TYR A 69 -0.72 -16.72 1.82
N LYS A 70 -0.46 -18.02 1.72
CA LYS A 70 -1.47 -19.04 2.03
C LYS A 70 -1.86 -19.01 3.51
N LYS A 71 -0.90 -18.78 4.39
CA LYS A 71 -1.16 -18.65 5.83
C LYS A 71 -2.11 -17.52 6.14
N SER A 72 -2.05 -16.44 5.36
CA SER A 72 -2.89 -15.26 5.52
C SER A 72 -4.18 -15.32 4.70
N ASN A 73 -4.41 -16.38 3.94
CA ASN A 73 -5.55 -16.56 3.05
C ASN A 73 -5.70 -15.43 2.03
N ILE A 74 -4.59 -14.94 1.50
CA ILE A 74 -4.59 -13.93 0.46
C ILE A 74 -4.01 -14.51 -0.84
N SER A 75 -4.41 -13.93 -1.96
CA SER A 75 -3.86 -14.30 -3.25
C SER A 75 -2.39 -13.86 -3.35
N PRO A 76 -1.57 -14.52 -4.17
CA PRO A 76 -0.19 -14.11 -4.36
C PRO A 76 -0.08 -12.65 -4.75
N ALA A 77 0.80 -11.92 -4.09
CA ALA A 77 0.99 -10.49 -4.26
C ALA A 77 2.33 -10.18 -4.92
N LYS A 78 2.42 -9.02 -5.53
CA LYS A 78 3.64 -8.53 -6.16
C LYS A 78 4.70 -8.15 -5.13
N GLY A 79 4.28 -7.66 -3.98
CA GLY A 79 5.18 -7.30 -2.89
C GLY A 79 4.43 -6.97 -1.61
N GLN A 80 5.19 -6.65 -0.58
CA GLN A 80 4.66 -6.34 0.75
C GLN A 80 5.40 -5.16 1.34
N VAL A 81 4.67 -4.31 2.08
CA VAL A 81 5.21 -3.16 2.80
C VAL A 81 4.59 -3.11 4.19
N GLU A 82 5.38 -2.77 5.20
CA GLU A 82 4.88 -2.59 6.56
C GLU A 82 4.68 -1.11 6.86
N PHE A 83 3.57 -0.80 7.51
CA PHE A 83 3.28 0.52 8.06
C PHE A 83 3.20 0.41 9.57
N ARG A 84 4.06 1.14 10.28
CA ARG A 84 4.02 1.18 11.73
C ARG A 84 2.83 2.00 12.18
N VAL A 85 2.13 1.50 13.20
CA VAL A 85 0.97 2.16 13.79
C VAL A 85 1.18 2.27 15.29
N ASN A 86 0.64 3.33 15.90
CA ASN A 86 0.72 3.51 17.35
C ASN A 86 -0.23 2.57 18.08
N GLU A 87 -1.42 2.39 17.52
CA GLU A 87 -2.43 1.49 18.05
C GLU A 87 -3.00 0.66 16.91
N LEU A 88 -3.27 -0.62 17.17
CA LEU A 88 -3.91 -1.50 16.20
C LEU A 88 -5.41 -1.25 16.21
N ASP A 89 -5.96 -1.04 15.01
CA ASP A 89 -7.39 -0.89 14.82
C ASP A 89 -8.05 -2.27 14.86
N ASN A 90 -9.06 -2.44 15.70
CA ASN A 90 -9.81 -3.69 15.82
C ASN A 90 -10.60 -4.04 14.56
N ASN A 91 -10.83 -3.06 13.68
CA ASN A 91 -11.53 -3.28 12.41
C ASN A 91 -10.63 -3.89 11.34
N ILE A 92 -9.34 -3.99 11.60
CA ILE A 92 -8.37 -4.54 10.66
C ILE A 92 -7.99 -5.94 11.09
N SER A 93 -8.16 -6.90 10.20
CA SER A 93 -7.79 -8.30 10.43
C SER A 93 -6.96 -8.81 9.27
N VAL A 94 -6.20 -9.88 9.51
CA VAL A 94 -5.42 -10.55 8.47
C VAL A 94 -6.36 -11.04 7.37
N GLY A 95 -6.01 -10.75 6.12
CA GLY A 95 -6.83 -11.10 4.97
C GLY A 95 -7.83 -10.02 4.54
N SER A 96 -7.97 -8.94 5.31
CA SER A 96 -8.88 -7.84 4.97
C SER A 96 -8.35 -7.04 3.77
N ASP A 97 -9.26 -6.61 2.91
CA ASP A 97 -8.94 -5.67 1.83
C ASP A 97 -9.01 -4.23 2.37
N ILE A 98 -8.05 -3.42 1.98
CA ILE A 98 -8.03 -2.00 2.30
C ILE A 98 -8.16 -1.23 1.00
N LYS A 99 -9.15 -0.33 0.96
CA LYS A 99 -9.48 0.42 -0.24
C LYS A 99 -9.06 1.89 -0.12
N VAL A 100 -9.05 2.58 -1.26
CA VAL A 100 -8.64 3.98 -1.34
C VAL A 100 -9.53 4.92 -0.51
N ASP A 101 -10.76 4.54 -0.23
CA ASP A 101 -11.68 5.33 0.58
C ASP A 101 -11.28 5.45 2.06
N THR A 102 -10.18 4.81 2.46
CA THR A 102 -9.50 5.11 3.72
C THR A 102 -9.07 6.58 3.79
N PHE A 103 -8.75 7.17 2.66
CA PHE A 103 -8.45 8.59 2.53
C PHE A 103 -9.68 9.35 2.05
N LYS A 104 -9.85 10.55 2.58
CA LYS A 104 -10.97 11.43 2.20
C LYS A 104 -10.49 12.49 1.22
N ALA A 105 -11.40 12.97 0.37
CA ALA A 105 -11.08 14.07 -0.53
C ALA A 105 -10.67 15.32 0.27
N GLY A 106 -9.61 15.98 -0.17
CA GLY A 106 -9.08 17.17 0.52
C GLY A 106 -8.10 16.87 1.64
N GLU A 107 -7.89 15.61 1.98
CA GLU A 107 -6.92 15.19 3.01
C GLU A 107 -5.49 15.30 2.48
N HIS A 108 -4.59 15.77 3.33
CA HIS A 108 -3.16 15.81 3.00
C HIS A 108 -2.50 14.47 3.28
N VAL A 109 -1.66 14.02 2.35
CA VAL A 109 -0.96 12.75 2.47
C VAL A 109 0.53 12.93 2.18
N ASP A 110 1.34 12.06 2.76
CA ASP A 110 2.76 11.95 2.45
C ASP A 110 2.95 10.80 1.47
N ILE A 111 3.77 11.02 0.45
CA ILE A 111 3.99 10.03 -0.59
C ILE A 111 5.49 9.73 -0.66
N SER A 112 5.84 8.45 -0.58
CA SER A 112 7.21 7.96 -0.70
C SER A 112 7.30 7.04 -1.91
N GLY A 113 8.43 7.08 -2.60
CA GLY A 113 8.64 6.22 -3.74
C GLY A 113 10.06 6.31 -4.26
N LYS A 114 10.35 5.49 -5.26
CA LYS A 114 11.64 5.53 -5.95
C LYS A 114 11.51 6.35 -7.23
N THR A 115 12.44 7.25 -7.44
CA THR A 115 12.49 8.02 -8.68
C THR A 115 13.12 7.20 -9.80
N LEU A 116 12.80 7.58 -11.03
CA LEU A 116 13.44 6.99 -12.21
C LEU A 116 14.95 7.25 -12.16
N GLY A 117 15.74 6.22 -12.39
CA GLY A 117 17.18 6.34 -12.42
C GLY A 117 17.65 7.18 -13.59
N LYS A 118 18.65 8.02 -13.34
CA LYS A 118 19.28 8.88 -14.35
C LYS A 118 20.67 8.42 -14.72
N GLY A 119 21.13 7.30 -14.19
CA GLY A 119 22.49 6.84 -14.35
C GLY A 119 23.49 7.67 -13.56
N PHE A 120 24.77 7.44 -13.83
CA PHE A 120 25.84 8.20 -13.20
C PHE A 120 25.98 9.57 -13.85
N GLN A 121 25.95 10.61 -13.04
CA GLN A 121 26.00 12.00 -13.50
C GLN A 121 27.30 12.70 -13.04
N GLY A 122 28.39 11.98 -13.06
CA GLY A 122 29.68 12.46 -12.59
C GLY A 122 30.33 13.60 -13.40
#